data_4bb6f9fd07e6a1db26d956d407cc0111
#
_entry.id   4bb6f9fd07e6a1db26d956d407cc0111
#
_cell.length_a   1.000
_cell.length_b   1.000
_cell.length_c   1.000
_cell.angle_alpha   90.00
_cell.angle_beta   90.00
_cell.angle_gamma   90.00
#
_symmetry.space_group_name_H-M   'P 1'
#
loop_
_entity.id
_entity.type
_entity.pdbx_description
1 polymer ?
#
loop_
_entity_poly.entity_id
_entity_poly.type
_entity_poly.pdbx_seq_one_letter_code
_entity_poly.pdbx_strand_id
1 'polypeptide(L)'
;AALSSRIAGILDQVRHERRVDIEYDVAAALGATSLGWSHPLTSATAAVIQELGLELNVYPSVSELYYFLQRGIPAVTIGVATGSDYHQESASASLRSLYSGMAQLIGVMLAADEEAADA
;
A
#
# COMPACT_ATOMS: atom_id res chain seq x y z
N ALA A 1 11.26 -6.25 16.18
CA ALA A 1 11.69 -7.08 17.32
C ALA A 1 10.54 -7.34 18.29
N ALA A 2 9.86 -6.32 18.85
CA ALA A 2 8.82 -6.51 19.87
C ALA A 2 7.60 -7.33 19.36
N LEU A 3 7.13 -7.09 18.14
CA LEU A 3 5.98 -7.80 17.58
C LEU A 3 6.30 -9.28 17.34
N SER A 4 7.44 -9.58 16.75
CA SER A 4 7.86 -10.97 16.47
C SER A 4 7.99 -11.78 17.75
N SER A 5 8.59 -11.19 18.80
CA SER A 5 8.68 -11.86 20.11
C SER A 5 7.31 -12.11 20.74
N ARG A 6 6.39 -11.18 20.57
CA ARG A 6 5.01 -11.31 21.07
C ARG A 6 4.25 -12.42 20.33
N ILE A 7 4.40 -12.51 19.01
CA ILE A 7 3.78 -13.58 18.20
C ILE A 7 4.35 -14.94 18.63
N ALA A 8 5.67 -15.06 18.75
CA ALA A 8 6.30 -16.30 19.22
C ALA A 8 5.76 -16.71 20.60
N GLY A 9 5.65 -15.78 21.55
CA GLY A 9 5.09 -16.07 22.87
C GLY A 9 3.65 -16.55 22.84
N ILE A 10 2.80 -15.97 21.99
CA ILE A 10 1.41 -16.42 21.81
C ILE A 10 1.37 -17.84 21.23
N LEU A 11 2.19 -18.14 20.25
CA LEU A 11 2.25 -19.47 19.63
C LEU A 11 2.72 -20.52 20.63
N ASP A 12 3.72 -20.21 21.44
CA ASP A 12 4.21 -21.10 22.49
C ASP A 12 3.15 -21.36 23.57
N GLN A 13 2.41 -20.33 23.96
CA GLN A 13 1.28 -20.48 24.88
C GLN A 13 0.21 -21.42 24.30
N VAL A 14 -0.20 -21.23 23.05
CA VAL A 14 -1.21 -22.07 22.38
C VAL A 14 -0.72 -23.52 22.27
N ARG A 15 0.56 -23.76 21.91
CA ARG A 15 1.16 -25.09 21.91
C ARG A 15 1.00 -25.78 23.25
N HIS A 16 1.33 -25.07 24.32
CA HIS A 16 1.27 -25.62 25.67
C HIS A 16 -0.15 -25.90 26.14
N GLU A 17 -1.05 -24.92 25.99
CA GLU A 17 -2.45 -25.02 26.45
C GLU A 17 -3.27 -26.04 25.66
N ARG A 18 -3.06 -26.09 24.35
CA ARG A 18 -3.85 -26.94 23.45
C ARG A 18 -3.19 -28.28 23.17
N ARG A 19 -1.95 -28.50 23.59
CA ARG A 19 -1.14 -29.69 23.31
C ARG A 19 -1.08 -30.00 21.80
N VAL A 20 -0.96 -28.95 20.98
CA VAL A 20 -0.82 -29.06 19.53
C VAL A 20 0.60 -28.73 19.13
N ASP A 21 1.08 -29.40 18.09
CA ASP A 21 2.34 -29.01 17.45
C ASP A 21 2.06 -27.93 16.40
N ILE A 22 2.76 -26.80 16.49
CA ILE A 22 2.63 -25.67 15.57
C ILE A 22 4.02 -25.36 15.06
N GLU A 23 4.25 -25.60 13.79
CA GLU A 23 5.41 -25.07 13.09
C GLU A 23 5.02 -23.77 12.39
N TYR A 24 5.89 -22.76 12.44
CA TYR A 24 5.68 -21.52 11.71
C TYR A 24 6.98 -21.02 11.13
N ASP A 25 6.89 -20.40 9.97
CA ASP A 25 7.99 -19.72 9.31
C ASP A 25 7.63 -18.25 9.08
N VAL A 26 8.63 -17.38 9.19
CA VAL A 26 8.48 -15.94 8.95
C VAL A 26 8.90 -15.65 7.51
N ALA A 27 7.95 -15.72 6.59
CA ALA A 27 8.20 -15.49 5.17
C ALA A 27 8.68 -14.05 4.88
N ALA A 28 8.19 -13.06 5.65
CA ALA A 28 8.63 -11.67 5.52
C ALA A 28 8.45 -10.91 6.83
N ALA A 29 9.39 -10.02 7.14
CA ALA A 29 9.31 -9.08 8.26
C ALA A 29 9.61 -7.67 7.74
N LEU A 30 8.55 -6.88 7.57
CA LEU A 30 8.64 -5.53 7.02
C LEU A 30 8.44 -4.50 8.14
N GLY A 31 9.26 -3.45 8.14
CA GLY A 31 9.08 -2.29 9.02
C GLY A 31 8.00 -1.35 8.48
N ALA A 32 7.45 -0.50 9.33
CA ALA A 32 6.58 0.58 8.87
C ALA A 32 7.40 1.63 8.11
N THR A 33 6.93 2.02 6.95
CA THR A 33 7.46 3.14 6.18
C THR A 33 6.31 3.97 5.63
N SER A 34 6.53 5.24 5.38
CA SER A 34 5.59 6.11 4.67
C SER A 34 6.32 7.23 3.98
N LEU A 35 5.80 7.68 2.84
CA LEU A 35 6.16 8.96 2.26
C LEU A 35 5.29 10.04 2.93
N GLY A 36 5.93 11.09 3.47
CA GLY A 36 5.20 12.15 4.17
C GLY A 36 4.22 12.92 3.28
N TRP A 37 3.17 13.48 3.87
CA TRP A 37 2.18 14.28 3.14
C TRP A 37 2.77 15.53 2.47
N SER A 38 3.84 16.07 3.03
CA SER A 38 4.55 17.23 2.48
C SER A 38 5.52 16.87 1.36
N HIS A 39 5.68 15.59 1.03
CA HIS A 39 6.52 15.20 -0.09
C HIS A 39 5.87 15.59 -1.41
N PRO A 40 6.61 16.19 -2.37
CA PRO A 40 6.07 16.65 -3.65
C PRO A 40 5.21 15.59 -4.37
N LEU A 41 5.73 14.37 -4.53
CA LEU A 41 5.00 13.27 -5.15
C LEU A 41 3.66 12.97 -4.46
N THR A 42 3.59 13.06 -3.13
CA THR A 42 2.34 12.83 -2.38
C THR A 42 1.35 13.97 -2.61
N SER A 43 1.83 15.21 -2.57
CA SER A 43 1.03 16.42 -2.82
C SER A 43 0.47 16.44 -4.24
N ALA A 44 1.32 16.15 -5.24
CA ALA A 44 0.92 16.08 -6.65
C ALA A 44 -0.13 14.96 -6.87
N THR A 45 0.10 13.78 -6.29
CA THR A 45 -0.87 12.68 -6.36
C THR A 45 -2.22 13.08 -5.77
N ALA A 46 -2.23 13.73 -4.60
CA ALA A 46 -3.45 14.18 -3.96
C ALA A 46 -4.18 15.25 -4.81
N ALA A 47 -3.46 16.20 -5.38
CA ALA A 47 -4.01 17.23 -6.25
C ALA A 47 -4.68 16.63 -7.50
N VAL A 48 -4.02 15.70 -8.19
CA VAL A 48 -4.58 15.02 -9.36
C VAL A 48 -5.88 14.27 -9.02
N ILE A 49 -5.89 13.54 -7.89
CA ILE A 49 -7.09 12.82 -7.43
C ILE A 49 -8.26 13.79 -7.20
N GLN A 50 -7.99 14.92 -6.56
CA GLN A 50 -9.00 15.94 -6.26
C GLN A 50 -9.51 16.64 -7.54
N GLU A 51 -8.63 17.00 -8.47
CA GLU A 51 -9.00 17.61 -9.76
C GLU A 51 -9.89 16.70 -10.60
N LEU A 52 -9.69 15.39 -10.52
CA LEU A 52 -10.55 14.40 -11.17
C LEU A 52 -11.88 14.18 -10.43
N GLY A 53 -12.13 14.86 -9.32
CA GLY A 53 -13.32 14.67 -8.50
C GLY A 53 -13.40 13.30 -7.83
N LEU A 54 -12.26 12.63 -7.65
CA LEU A 54 -12.18 11.35 -7.00
C LEU A 54 -11.99 11.53 -5.48
N GLU A 55 -12.46 10.55 -4.72
CA GLU A 55 -12.27 10.54 -3.27
C GLU A 55 -10.86 10.08 -2.91
N LEU A 56 -10.15 10.91 -2.14
CA LEU A 56 -8.82 10.58 -1.64
C LEU A 56 -8.94 9.71 -0.38
N ASN A 57 -8.73 8.43 -0.55
CA ASN A 57 -8.72 7.46 0.54
C ASN A 57 -7.30 6.92 0.77
N VAL A 58 -6.85 6.95 2.02
CA VAL A 58 -5.52 6.49 2.41
C VAL A 58 -5.64 5.36 3.42
N TYR A 59 -5.09 4.22 3.07
CA TYR A 59 -5.12 3.03 3.92
C TYR A 59 -3.72 2.50 4.16
N PRO A 60 -3.41 2.05 5.40
CA PRO A 60 -2.24 1.23 5.63
C PRO A 60 -2.35 -0.05 4.79
N SER A 61 -1.31 -0.40 4.08
CA SER A 61 -1.27 -1.63 3.30
C SER A 61 0.08 -2.33 3.42
N VAL A 62 0.09 -3.63 3.16
CA VAL A 62 1.30 -4.40 2.93
C VAL A 62 1.45 -4.58 1.43
N SER A 63 2.48 -3.95 0.85
CA SER A 63 2.70 -3.96 -0.60
C SER A 63 4.19 -3.81 -0.91
N GLU A 64 4.53 -3.97 -2.18
CA GLU A 64 5.88 -3.75 -2.72
C GLU A 64 6.39 -2.33 -2.51
N LEU A 65 5.51 -1.37 -2.23
CA LEU A 65 5.83 0.02 -1.90
C LEU A 65 6.90 0.13 -0.82
N TYR A 66 6.86 -0.76 0.17
CA TYR A 66 7.85 -0.85 1.23
C TYR A 66 9.30 -0.92 0.72
N TYR A 67 9.57 -1.72 -0.31
CA TYR A 67 10.92 -1.91 -0.83
C TYR A 67 11.52 -0.68 -1.49
N PHE A 68 10.67 0.15 -2.09
CA PHE A 68 11.08 1.44 -2.65
C PHE A 68 11.38 2.44 -1.54
N LEU A 69 10.43 2.63 -0.63
CA LEU A 69 10.56 3.58 0.47
C LEU A 69 11.73 3.25 1.40
N GLN A 70 12.00 1.99 1.68
CA GLN A 70 13.17 1.58 2.47
C GLN A 70 14.49 1.93 1.82
N ARG A 71 14.54 2.02 0.51
CA ARG A 71 15.72 2.43 -0.25
C ARG A 71 15.82 3.93 -0.47
N GLY A 72 14.92 4.70 0.15
CA GLY A 72 14.83 6.14 -0.05
C GLY A 72 14.34 6.55 -1.43
N ILE A 73 13.69 5.63 -2.16
CA ILE A 73 13.07 5.91 -3.45
C ILE A 73 11.64 6.37 -3.18
N PRO A 74 11.29 7.64 -3.49
CA PRO A 74 9.93 8.12 -3.33
C PRO A 74 8.98 7.32 -4.21
N ALA A 75 7.92 6.81 -3.61
CA ALA A 75 6.92 6.01 -4.33
C ALA A 75 5.55 6.13 -3.66
N VAL A 76 4.50 6.01 -4.46
CA VAL A 76 3.10 5.95 -4.04
C VAL A 76 2.40 4.78 -4.74
N THR A 77 1.39 4.24 -4.10
CA THR A 77 0.49 3.27 -4.72
C THR A 77 -0.86 3.93 -4.92
N ILE A 78 -1.38 3.86 -6.13
CA ILE A 78 -2.70 4.39 -6.49
C ILE A 78 -3.60 3.27 -7.02
N GLY A 79 -4.87 3.32 -6.63
CA GLY A 79 -5.89 2.42 -7.18
C GLY A 79 -6.37 2.91 -8.54
N VAL A 80 -6.46 2.02 -9.53
CA VAL A 80 -6.91 2.36 -10.89
C VAL A 80 -8.33 1.92 -11.21
N ALA A 81 -8.99 1.21 -10.28
CA ALA A 81 -10.37 0.80 -10.42
C ALA A 81 -11.04 0.62 -9.06
N THR A 82 -12.35 0.80 -9.01
CA THR A 82 -13.15 0.35 -7.86
C THR A 82 -13.47 -1.12 -8.01
N GLY A 83 -13.50 -1.84 -6.91
CA GLY A 83 -13.77 -3.28 -6.91
C GLY A 83 -14.31 -3.77 -5.58
N SER A 84 -14.64 -5.04 -5.52
CA SER A 84 -15.09 -5.74 -4.33
C SER A 84 -14.36 -7.07 -4.14
N ASP A 85 -14.49 -7.61 -2.95
CA ASP A 85 -14.02 -8.95 -2.59
C ASP A 85 -12.51 -9.17 -2.84
N TYR A 86 -11.69 -8.18 -2.49
CA TYR A 86 -10.23 -8.27 -2.63
C TYR A 86 -9.68 -9.59 -2.07
N HIS A 87 -8.80 -10.22 -2.84
CA HIS A 87 -8.15 -11.50 -2.49
C HIS A 87 -9.11 -12.70 -2.34
N GLN A 88 -10.32 -12.62 -2.88
CA GLN A 88 -11.28 -13.72 -2.94
C GLN A 88 -11.48 -14.19 -4.39
N GLU A 89 -12.00 -15.41 -4.57
CA GLU A 89 -12.34 -15.93 -5.89
C GLU A 89 -13.44 -15.11 -6.59
N SER A 90 -14.29 -14.45 -5.81
CA SER A 90 -15.35 -13.54 -6.28
C SER A 90 -14.88 -12.12 -6.57
N ALA A 91 -13.56 -11.85 -6.48
CA ALA A 91 -13.02 -10.52 -6.71
C ALA A 91 -13.46 -9.95 -8.05
N SER A 92 -13.92 -8.71 -8.02
CA SER A 92 -14.40 -8.02 -9.22
C SER A 92 -13.89 -6.58 -9.28
N ALA A 93 -13.78 -6.05 -10.49
CA ALA A 93 -13.44 -4.66 -10.73
C ALA A 93 -14.39 -4.02 -11.74
N SER A 94 -14.72 -2.75 -11.51
CA SER A 94 -15.57 -1.97 -12.41
C SER A 94 -14.79 -1.48 -13.62
N LEU A 95 -15.14 -1.95 -14.80
CA LEU A 95 -14.54 -1.46 -16.06
C LEU A 95 -14.81 0.03 -16.29
N ARG A 96 -15.94 0.56 -15.80
CA ARG A 96 -16.26 1.98 -15.92
C ARG A 96 -15.28 2.84 -15.13
N SER A 97 -14.86 2.42 -13.95
CA SER A 97 -13.92 3.17 -13.12
C SER A 97 -12.48 3.14 -13.64
N LEU A 98 -12.14 2.21 -14.53
CA LEU A 98 -10.82 2.18 -15.19
C LEU A 98 -10.49 3.45 -15.96
N TYR A 99 -11.46 4.09 -16.59
CA TYR A 99 -11.20 5.34 -17.32
C TYR A 99 -10.72 6.45 -16.39
N SER A 100 -11.38 6.62 -15.25
CA SER A 100 -10.93 7.58 -14.22
C SER A 100 -9.59 7.18 -13.62
N GLY A 101 -9.37 5.90 -13.38
CA GLY A 101 -8.10 5.38 -12.89
C GLY A 101 -6.94 5.57 -13.86
N MET A 102 -7.18 5.41 -15.16
CA MET A 102 -6.18 5.70 -16.19
C MET A 102 -5.86 7.20 -16.26
N ALA A 103 -6.87 8.06 -16.20
CA ALA A 103 -6.68 9.52 -16.14
C ALA A 103 -5.87 9.91 -14.90
N GLN A 104 -6.18 9.32 -13.75
CA GLN A 104 -5.42 9.51 -12.51
C GLN A 104 -3.96 9.09 -12.67
N LEU A 105 -3.70 7.90 -13.23
CA LEU A 105 -2.34 7.41 -13.43
C LEU A 105 -1.53 8.35 -14.34
N ILE A 106 -2.09 8.74 -15.46
CA ILE A 106 -1.46 9.67 -16.41
C ILE A 106 -1.19 11.02 -15.74
N GLY A 107 -2.18 11.57 -15.04
CA GLY A 107 -2.04 12.86 -14.34
C GLY A 107 -0.92 12.82 -13.29
N VAL A 108 -0.84 11.75 -12.49
CA VAL A 108 0.24 11.60 -11.50
C VAL A 108 1.61 11.47 -12.17
N MET A 109 1.71 10.74 -13.28
CA MET A 109 2.97 10.62 -14.01
C MET A 109 3.44 11.96 -14.58
N LEU A 110 2.54 12.74 -15.17
CA LEU A 110 2.86 14.06 -15.69
C LEU A 110 3.28 15.04 -14.59
N ALA A 111 2.53 15.08 -13.49
CA ALA A 111 2.85 15.94 -12.36
C ALA A 111 4.19 15.57 -11.70
N ALA A 112 4.53 14.28 -11.63
CA ALA A 112 5.80 13.83 -11.10
C ALA A 112 6.98 14.17 -12.03
N ASP A 113 6.77 14.18 -13.35
CA ASP A 113 7.79 14.56 -14.34
C ASP A 113 8.09 16.06 -14.31
N GLU A 114 7.05 16.88 -14.19
CA GLU A 114 7.20 18.35 -14.04
C GLU A 114 8.02 18.70 -12.79
N GLU A 115 7.74 18.08 -11.64
CA GLU A 115 8.52 18.33 -10.42
C GLU A 115 9.96 17.84 -10.50
N ALA A 116 10.22 16.77 -11.23
CA ALA A 116 11.57 16.28 -11.46
C ALA A 116 12.39 17.22 -12.37
N ALA A 117 11.72 17.94 -13.27
CA ALA A 117 12.37 18.92 -14.16
C ALA A 117 12.73 20.23 -13.44
N ASP A 118 12.04 20.58 -12.36
CA ASP A 118 12.23 21.81 -11.57
C ASP A 118 13.19 21.63 -10.36
N ALA A 119 13.66 20.42 -10.11
CA ALA A 119 14.53 20.06 -8.98
C ALA A 119 16.03 19.98 -9.37
#